data_767c82e69143dda8fb6d78a8e8531298
#
_entry.id   767c82e69143dda8fb6d78a8e8531298
#
_cell.length_a   1.000
_cell.length_b   1.000
_cell.length_c   1.000
_cell.angle_alpha   90.00
_cell.angle_beta   90.00
_cell.angle_gamma   90.00
#
_symmetry.space_group_name_H-M   'P 1'
#
loop_
_entity.id
_entity.type
_entity.pdbx_description
1 polymer ?
#
loop_
_entity_poly.entity_id
_entity_poly.type
_entity_poly.pdbx_seq_one_letter_code
_entity_poly.pdbx_strand_id
1 'polypeptide(L)'
;MAETTATPTQPVEKVSDVIKNYRPAKAFRGNPKADKQVNVTSLDFDDQGDYLVASGEDEMIQVFDVKEGKATKTVPSKKYGVHLARFTHHSRQILHASTKLDDSLRLLDLHNESYLRYFTGHTDKVVSLAVSPGTDAFLSCSKDDTVAFWDLNSRNAQGKLKLATPYLAAFDPSGSVIAIASQSTSFVLLYDFRNYDKAPFASFDLSPLEDRYTPTTKGRAWTRLEFSNDGKSLLIGTDYHGHFVLDAFEGNLKAFLVGKHGPTGRAAPVSTTGKSLGQGDVCLTPDGRYAIGGSGEQPDTLVWDLHQPPDAKLFLEPMTRLPYYRSRTTLAQANPRYNMFATADKEIVFWLPEDPTKMAEK
;
A
#
# COMPACT_ATOMS: atom_id res chain seq x y z
N MET A 1 12.31 19.67 56.13
CA MET A 1 12.80 18.66 55.18
C MET A 1 11.59 18.13 54.43
N ALA A 2 11.42 18.53 53.19
CA ALA A 2 10.33 18.06 52.35
C ALA A 2 10.87 16.89 51.50
N GLU A 3 10.34 15.71 51.72
CA GLU A 3 10.62 14.52 50.92
C GLU A 3 9.91 14.71 49.57
N THR A 4 10.71 14.86 48.54
CA THR A 4 10.26 14.82 47.14
C THR A 4 10.01 13.36 46.77
N THR A 5 8.76 12.94 46.78
CA THR A 5 8.35 11.64 46.23
C THR A 5 8.54 11.67 44.74
N ALA A 6 9.58 11.00 44.26
CA ALA A 6 9.80 10.75 42.83
C ALA A 6 8.67 9.84 42.32
N THR A 7 7.89 10.34 41.41
CA THR A 7 6.89 9.56 40.66
C THR A 7 7.63 8.46 39.86
N PRO A 8 7.24 7.20 39.94
CA PRO A 8 7.89 6.14 39.17
C PRO A 8 7.67 6.43 37.68
N THR A 9 8.74 6.73 36.97
CA THR A 9 8.76 6.77 35.52
C THR A 9 8.43 5.37 34.98
N GLN A 10 7.28 5.21 34.36
CA GLN A 10 6.96 3.96 33.68
C GLN A 10 8.07 3.66 32.65
N PRO A 11 8.52 2.41 32.55
CA PRO A 11 9.51 2.04 31.56
C PRO A 11 8.95 2.34 30.16
N VAL A 12 9.68 3.11 29.36
CA VAL A 12 9.32 3.35 27.97
C VAL A 12 9.43 2.01 27.23
N GLU A 13 8.31 1.41 26.87
CA GLU A 13 8.27 0.18 26.08
C GLU A 13 8.96 0.42 24.75
N LYS A 14 9.86 -0.48 24.38
CA LYS A 14 10.49 -0.43 23.04
C LYS A 14 9.41 -0.73 22.00
N VAL A 15 9.42 -0.02 20.88
CA VAL A 15 8.48 -0.23 19.76
C VAL A 15 8.48 -1.70 19.30
N SER A 16 9.60 -2.40 19.41
CA SER A 16 9.73 -3.85 19.15
C SER A 16 8.82 -4.73 20.00
N ASP A 17 8.52 -4.30 21.22
CA ASP A 17 7.69 -5.10 22.13
C ASP A 17 6.21 -4.82 21.87
N VAL A 18 5.89 -3.63 21.41
CA VAL A 18 4.52 -3.19 21.10
C VAL A 18 3.96 -3.92 19.89
N ILE A 19 4.76 -4.10 18.82
CA ILE A 19 4.23 -4.64 17.55
C ILE A 19 3.77 -6.11 17.64
N LYS A 20 4.33 -6.89 18.58
CA LYS A 20 3.88 -8.27 18.87
C LYS A 20 2.51 -8.34 19.53
N ASN A 21 2.10 -7.24 20.15
CA ASN A 21 0.88 -7.15 20.95
C ASN A 21 -0.25 -6.43 20.22
N TYR A 22 -0.14 -6.25 18.91
CA TYR A 22 -1.23 -5.69 18.13
C TYR A 22 -2.43 -6.63 18.11
N ARG A 23 -3.62 -6.05 18.26
CA ARG A 23 -4.89 -6.76 18.22
C ARG A 23 -5.88 -6.03 17.30
N PRO A 24 -6.82 -6.75 16.70
CA PRO A 24 -7.91 -6.14 15.95
C PRO A 24 -8.81 -5.36 16.91
N ALA A 25 -8.72 -4.04 16.85
CA ALA A 25 -9.47 -3.15 17.73
C ALA A 25 -10.86 -2.83 17.19
N LYS A 26 -10.97 -2.66 15.87
CA LYS A 26 -12.22 -2.34 15.21
C LYS A 26 -12.29 -3.01 13.85
N ALA A 27 -13.45 -3.56 13.51
CA ALA A 27 -13.72 -4.13 12.21
C ALA A 27 -14.94 -3.44 11.58
N PHE A 28 -14.79 -3.01 10.35
CA PHE A 28 -15.86 -2.41 9.56
C PHE A 28 -16.18 -3.36 8.41
N ARG A 29 -17.43 -3.74 8.31
CA ARG A 29 -17.92 -4.39 7.10
C ARG A 29 -17.93 -3.36 5.98
N GLY A 30 -17.66 -3.79 4.77
CA GLY A 30 -17.89 -3.00 3.58
C GLY A 30 -19.28 -2.36 3.62
N ASN A 31 -19.83 -1.98 2.54
CA ASN A 31 -21.13 -1.30 2.50
C ASN A 31 -22.21 -2.08 3.30
N PRO A 32 -22.70 -1.56 4.45
CA PRO A 32 -23.70 -2.24 5.28
C PRO A 32 -25.06 -2.41 4.57
N LYS A 33 -25.27 -1.71 3.44
CA LYS A 33 -26.47 -1.80 2.61
C LYS A 33 -26.34 -2.78 1.45
N ALA A 34 -25.17 -3.42 1.28
CA ALA A 34 -24.97 -4.41 0.22
C ALA A 34 -25.48 -5.77 0.65
N ASP A 35 -26.27 -6.43 -0.20
CA ASP A 35 -26.79 -7.79 0.04
C ASP A 35 -25.67 -8.86 0.06
N LYS A 36 -24.50 -8.53 -0.48
CA LYS A 36 -23.33 -9.41 -0.54
C LYS A 36 -22.11 -8.73 0.04
N GLN A 37 -21.24 -9.52 0.66
CA GLN A 37 -19.92 -9.06 1.05
C GLN A 37 -19.12 -8.64 -0.18
N VAL A 38 -18.58 -7.42 -0.15
CA VAL A 38 -17.84 -6.78 -1.25
C VAL A 38 -16.39 -6.67 -0.85
N ASN A 39 -15.49 -6.95 -1.79
CA ASN A 39 -14.07 -6.80 -1.54
C ASN A 39 -13.67 -5.32 -1.56
N VAL A 40 -12.82 -4.94 -0.62
CA VAL A 40 -12.13 -3.64 -0.61
C VAL A 40 -11.01 -3.68 -1.65
N THR A 41 -10.83 -2.70 -2.49
CA THR A 41 -9.85 -2.69 -3.60
C THR A 41 -8.64 -1.80 -3.35
N SER A 42 -8.77 -0.80 -2.49
CA SER A 42 -7.64 0.03 -2.06
C SER A 42 -7.85 0.59 -0.66
N LEU A 43 -6.76 0.89 0.02
CA LEU A 43 -6.67 1.56 1.31
C LEU A 43 -5.65 2.67 1.22
N ASP A 44 -5.93 3.81 1.87
CA ASP A 44 -4.97 4.88 2.02
C ASP A 44 -5.28 5.73 3.24
N PHE A 45 -4.24 6.18 3.95
CA PHE A 45 -4.36 7.16 5.03
C PHE A 45 -4.05 8.54 4.49
N ASP A 46 -4.64 9.56 5.08
CA ASP A 46 -4.22 10.94 4.87
C ASP A 46 -2.87 11.23 5.56
N ASP A 47 -2.20 12.33 5.19
CA ASP A 47 -0.87 12.70 5.71
C ASP A 47 -0.82 12.84 7.24
N GLN A 48 -1.93 13.18 7.86
CA GLN A 48 -2.04 13.31 9.32
C GLN A 48 -2.39 11.97 10.00
N GLY A 49 -2.76 10.95 9.22
CA GLY A 49 -3.20 9.67 9.76
C GLY A 49 -4.56 9.72 10.46
N ASP A 50 -5.31 10.81 10.32
CA ASP A 50 -6.60 11.03 10.97
C ASP A 50 -7.74 10.35 10.23
N TYR A 51 -7.60 10.16 8.91
CA TYR A 51 -8.60 9.53 8.06
C TYR A 51 -8.03 8.37 7.26
N LEU A 52 -8.86 7.34 7.08
CA LEU A 52 -8.61 6.24 6.15
C LEU A 52 -9.65 6.31 5.02
N VAL A 53 -9.22 6.23 3.77
CA VAL A 53 -10.09 6.00 2.62
C VAL A 53 -9.99 4.57 2.16
N ALA A 54 -11.12 3.99 1.79
CA ALA A 54 -11.21 2.68 1.16
C ALA A 54 -12.11 2.75 -0.07
N SER A 55 -11.72 2.06 -1.15
CA SER A 55 -12.60 1.80 -2.28
C SER A 55 -13.00 0.33 -2.33
N GLY A 56 -14.21 0.06 -2.80
CA GLY A 56 -14.76 -1.29 -2.92
C GLY A 56 -15.13 -1.67 -4.35
N GLU A 57 -15.28 -2.98 -4.61
CA GLU A 57 -15.79 -3.50 -5.89
C GLU A 57 -17.26 -3.09 -6.15
N ASP A 58 -17.97 -2.62 -5.13
CA ASP A 58 -19.32 -2.04 -5.22
C ASP A 58 -19.32 -0.58 -5.68
N GLU A 59 -18.13 -0.07 -6.04
CA GLU A 59 -17.95 1.29 -6.52
C GLU A 59 -18.26 2.38 -5.49
N MET A 60 -18.10 2.01 -4.22
CA MET A 60 -18.23 2.94 -3.10
C MET A 60 -16.86 3.40 -2.62
N ILE A 61 -16.78 4.68 -2.25
CA ILE A 61 -15.66 5.26 -1.53
C ILE A 61 -16.12 5.45 -0.09
N GLN A 62 -15.42 4.85 0.85
CA GLN A 62 -15.70 4.96 2.28
C GLN A 62 -14.57 5.69 2.98
N VAL A 63 -14.91 6.60 3.87
CA VAL A 63 -13.96 7.35 4.69
C VAL A 63 -14.24 7.05 6.15
N PHE A 64 -13.18 6.76 6.88
CA PHE A 64 -13.21 6.42 8.29
C PHE A 64 -12.40 7.43 9.09
N ASP A 65 -12.96 7.88 10.21
CA ASP A 65 -12.22 8.61 11.22
C ASP A 65 -11.44 7.60 12.07
N VAL A 66 -10.14 7.77 12.09
CA VAL A 66 -9.21 6.86 12.77
C VAL A 66 -9.31 7.01 14.29
N LYS A 67 -9.40 8.26 14.78
CA LYS A 67 -9.45 8.56 16.21
C LYS A 67 -10.75 8.09 16.86
N GLU A 68 -11.85 8.32 16.18
CA GLU A 68 -13.16 7.90 16.67
C GLU A 68 -13.49 6.45 16.33
N GLY A 69 -12.73 5.84 15.43
CA GLY A 69 -12.93 4.46 14.98
C GLY A 69 -14.32 4.25 14.39
N LYS A 70 -14.77 5.15 13.52
CA LYS A 70 -16.09 5.08 12.87
C LYS A 70 -16.03 5.47 11.39
N ALA A 71 -16.97 4.93 10.60
CA ALA A 71 -17.21 5.41 9.25
C ALA A 71 -17.86 6.79 9.30
N THR A 72 -17.26 7.77 8.60
CA THR A 72 -17.76 9.16 8.57
C THR A 72 -18.51 9.45 7.29
N LYS A 73 -18.06 8.87 6.16
CA LYS A 73 -18.64 9.17 4.86
C LYS A 73 -18.63 7.96 3.94
N THR A 74 -19.66 7.89 3.08
CA THR A 74 -19.75 6.89 2.02
C THR A 74 -20.24 7.57 0.76
N VAL A 75 -19.39 7.65 -0.27
CA VAL A 75 -19.67 8.35 -1.54
C VAL A 75 -19.77 7.32 -2.67
N PRO A 76 -20.91 7.24 -3.36
CA PRO A 76 -21.07 6.35 -4.50
C PRO A 76 -20.39 6.91 -5.76
N SER A 77 -19.57 6.10 -6.42
CA SER A 77 -18.98 6.39 -7.73
C SER A 77 -19.53 5.47 -8.83
N LYS A 78 -20.79 5.12 -8.76
CA LYS A 78 -21.42 4.12 -9.65
C LYS A 78 -21.35 4.47 -11.13
N LYS A 79 -21.34 5.76 -11.46
CA LYS A 79 -21.25 6.22 -12.86
C LYS A 79 -19.87 5.94 -13.46
N TYR A 80 -18.82 6.19 -12.71
CA TYR A 80 -17.45 6.14 -13.21
C TYR A 80 -16.67 4.91 -12.70
N GLY A 81 -17.19 4.27 -11.67
CA GLY A 81 -16.44 3.28 -10.90
C GLY A 81 -15.32 3.90 -10.07
N VAL A 82 -14.68 3.12 -9.24
CA VAL A 82 -13.56 3.56 -8.41
C VAL A 82 -12.55 2.47 -8.20
N HIS A 83 -11.27 2.85 -8.30
CA HIS A 83 -10.14 2.01 -7.98
C HIS A 83 -8.96 2.89 -7.58
N LEU A 84 -8.02 2.36 -6.77
CA LEU A 84 -6.80 3.07 -6.35
C LEU A 84 -7.10 4.43 -5.68
N ALA A 85 -8.12 4.49 -4.82
CA ALA A 85 -8.41 5.72 -4.09
C ALA A 85 -7.20 6.11 -3.20
N ARG A 86 -6.77 7.37 -3.32
CA ARG A 86 -5.66 7.98 -2.60
C ARG A 86 -6.06 9.34 -2.06
N PHE A 87 -5.65 9.65 -0.83
CA PHE A 87 -5.69 11.04 -0.39
C PHE A 87 -4.68 11.88 -1.18
N THR A 88 -5.01 13.14 -1.38
CA THR A 88 -4.04 14.19 -1.69
C THR A 88 -3.52 14.77 -0.37
N HIS A 89 -2.65 15.81 -0.44
CA HIS A 89 -2.23 16.54 0.78
C HIS A 89 -3.39 17.25 1.52
N HIS A 90 -4.57 17.28 0.89
CA HIS A 90 -5.80 17.73 1.51
C HIS A 90 -6.66 16.53 1.93
N SER A 91 -6.85 16.34 3.23
CA SER A 91 -7.68 15.25 3.80
C SER A 91 -9.15 15.24 3.34
N ARG A 92 -9.58 16.25 2.59
CA ARG A 92 -10.93 16.32 1.98
C ARG A 92 -10.95 16.00 0.49
N GLN A 93 -9.79 15.71 -0.11
CA GLN A 93 -9.69 15.44 -1.54
C GLN A 93 -9.14 14.05 -1.77
N ILE A 94 -9.81 13.31 -2.63
CA ILE A 94 -9.43 11.95 -3.03
C ILE A 94 -9.19 11.92 -4.52
N LEU A 95 -8.01 11.41 -4.90
CA LEU A 95 -7.67 11.06 -6.26
C LEU A 95 -7.97 9.57 -6.47
N HIS A 96 -8.63 9.21 -7.56
CA HIS A 96 -8.90 7.81 -7.88
C HIS A 96 -8.91 7.54 -9.38
N ALA A 97 -8.71 6.29 -9.75
CA ALA A 97 -8.85 5.82 -11.12
C ALA A 97 -10.29 5.36 -11.38
N SER A 98 -10.81 5.66 -12.56
CA SER A 98 -12.09 5.16 -13.04
C SER A 98 -11.99 3.71 -13.51
N THR A 99 -13.09 2.98 -13.41
CA THR A 99 -13.20 1.61 -13.89
C THR A 99 -14.29 1.44 -14.94
N LYS A 100 -15.05 2.51 -15.20
CA LYS A 100 -16.15 2.56 -16.15
C LYS A 100 -16.10 3.84 -16.97
N LEU A 101 -16.73 3.82 -18.13
CA LEU A 101 -16.87 4.89 -19.11
C LEU A 101 -15.55 5.29 -19.79
N ASP A 102 -14.52 5.53 -19.03
CA ASP A 102 -13.22 5.96 -19.51
C ASP A 102 -12.13 5.52 -18.51
N ASP A 103 -10.88 5.69 -18.89
CA ASP A 103 -9.70 5.39 -18.06
C ASP A 103 -9.11 6.65 -17.41
N SER A 104 -9.96 7.65 -17.17
CA SER A 104 -9.56 8.92 -16.58
C SER A 104 -9.33 8.76 -15.08
N LEU A 105 -8.43 9.59 -14.55
CA LEU A 105 -8.28 9.83 -13.13
C LEU A 105 -9.19 10.99 -12.71
N ARG A 106 -9.68 10.96 -11.49
CA ARG A 106 -10.62 11.95 -10.98
C ARG A 106 -10.24 12.43 -9.61
N LEU A 107 -10.32 13.74 -9.42
CA LEU A 107 -10.18 14.39 -8.13
C LEU A 107 -11.56 14.69 -7.57
N LEU A 108 -11.89 14.06 -6.45
CA LEU A 108 -13.17 14.17 -5.75
C LEU A 108 -13.00 15.03 -4.50
N ASP A 109 -13.87 16.03 -4.33
CA ASP A 109 -14.04 16.74 -3.05
C ASP A 109 -15.05 15.98 -2.18
N LEU A 110 -14.60 15.54 -1.03
CA LEU A 110 -15.42 14.85 -0.05
C LEU A 110 -16.45 15.76 0.63
N HIS A 111 -16.20 17.07 0.71
CA HIS A 111 -17.14 17.98 1.38
C HIS A 111 -18.42 18.13 0.57
N ASN A 112 -18.30 18.45 -0.69
CA ASN A 112 -19.42 18.70 -1.61
C ASN A 112 -19.83 17.44 -2.40
N GLU A 113 -19.09 16.33 -2.27
CA GLU A 113 -19.26 15.09 -3.04
C GLU A 113 -19.26 15.33 -4.56
N SER A 114 -18.41 16.27 -4.99
CA SER A 114 -18.31 16.71 -6.37
C SER A 114 -16.91 16.51 -6.94
N TYR A 115 -16.85 16.23 -8.25
CA TYR A 115 -15.57 16.11 -8.93
C TYR A 115 -15.01 17.49 -9.26
N LEU A 116 -13.83 17.78 -8.71
CA LEU A 116 -13.09 19.02 -8.94
C LEU A 116 -12.39 18.99 -10.30
N ARG A 117 -11.86 17.82 -10.69
CA ARG A 117 -11.03 17.70 -11.89
C ARG A 117 -11.07 16.30 -12.48
N TYR A 118 -10.89 16.27 -13.79
CA TYR A 118 -10.74 15.06 -14.59
C TYR A 118 -9.40 15.11 -15.29
N PHE A 119 -8.59 14.04 -15.16
CA PHE A 119 -7.29 13.91 -15.80
C PHE A 119 -7.43 12.85 -16.90
N THR A 120 -7.51 13.32 -18.14
CA THR A 120 -7.73 12.47 -19.31
C THR A 120 -6.43 12.32 -20.07
N GLY A 121 -6.10 11.09 -20.48
CA GLY A 121 -4.86 10.88 -21.23
C GLY A 121 -4.43 9.44 -21.36
N HIS A 122 -4.89 8.55 -20.49
CA HIS A 122 -4.73 7.11 -20.65
C HIS A 122 -5.79 6.56 -21.61
N THR A 123 -5.42 5.51 -22.33
CA THR A 123 -6.29 4.83 -23.32
C THR A 123 -6.65 3.40 -22.91
N ASP A 124 -6.13 2.95 -21.76
CA ASP A 124 -6.46 1.68 -21.11
C ASP A 124 -6.36 1.85 -19.59
N LYS A 125 -6.74 0.82 -18.86
CA LYS A 125 -6.91 0.82 -17.40
C LYS A 125 -5.66 1.26 -16.66
N VAL A 126 -5.86 2.18 -15.73
CA VAL A 126 -4.84 2.58 -14.76
C VAL A 126 -4.67 1.47 -13.72
N VAL A 127 -3.43 1.04 -13.51
CA VAL A 127 -3.08 -0.08 -12.62
C VAL A 127 -2.29 0.34 -11.38
N SER A 128 -1.67 1.51 -11.42
CA SER A 128 -0.96 2.08 -10.28
C SER A 128 -1.13 3.58 -10.21
N LEU A 129 -1.21 4.10 -9.00
CA LEU A 129 -1.37 5.51 -8.70
C LEU A 129 -0.50 5.86 -7.49
N ALA A 130 0.41 6.81 -7.67
CA ALA A 130 1.31 7.27 -6.62
C ALA A 130 1.26 8.80 -6.53
N VAL A 131 1.02 9.33 -5.33
CA VAL A 131 1.04 10.77 -5.05
C VAL A 131 2.43 11.13 -4.53
N SER A 132 2.97 12.26 -4.98
CA SER A 132 4.26 12.77 -4.49
C SER A 132 4.17 13.12 -3.01
N PRO A 133 5.15 12.79 -2.16
CA PRO A 133 5.07 13.07 -0.73
C PRO A 133 5.23 14.55 -0.36
N GLY A 134 5.65 15.41 -1.28
CA GLY A 134 5.95 16.81 -0.97
C GLY A 134 5.37 17.85 -1.93
N THR A 135 4.68 17.41 -2.98
CA THR A 135 4.13 18.31 -4.01
C THR A 135 2.77 17.80 -4.51
N ASP A 136 2.02 18.66 -5.17
CA ASP A 136 0.75 18.31 -5.82
C ASP A 136 0.91 17.46 -7.10
N ALA A 137 2.09 16.90 -7.31
CA ALA A 137 2.36 16.00 -8.43
C ALA A 137 1.93 14.57 -8.12
N PHE A 138 1.56 13.81 -9.14
CA PHE A 138 1.29 12.41 -9.01
C PHE A 138 1.60 11.64 -10.30
N LEU A 139 1.74 10.33 -10.18
CA LEU A 139 2.03 9.40 -11.26
C LEU A 139 0.89 8.40 -11.44
N SER A 140 0.66 8.01 -12.67
CA SER A 140 -0.21 6.88 -12.96
C SER A 140 0.42 5.96 -14.00
N CYS A 141 0.35 4.65 -13.75
CA CYS A 141 0.74 3.63 -14.72
C CYS A 141 -0.51 2.97 -15.29
N SER A 142 -0.53 2.77 -16.60
CA SER A 142 -1.66 2.18 -17.30
C SER A 142 -1.22 0.97 -18.14
N LYS A 143 -2.19 0.14 -18.49
CA LYS A 143 -2.02 -0.96 -19.46
C LYS A 143 -1.80 -0.48 -20.89
N ASP A 144 -1.90 0.83 -21.14
CA ASP A 144 -1.56 1.46 -22.41
C ASP A 144 -0.04 1.64 -22.61
N ASP A 145 0.78 0.94 -21.83
CA ASP A 145 2.24 1.00 -21.86
C ASP A 145 2.80 2.42 -21.60
N THR A 146 2.08 3.22 -20.81
CA THR A 146 2.55 4.55 -20.43
C THR A 146 2.51 4.77 -18.92
N VAL A 147 3.50 5.54 -18.45
CA VAL A 147 3.48 6.23 -17.17
C VAL A 147 3.21 7.70 -17.44
N ALA A 148 2.14 8.23 -16.88
CA ALA A 148 1.80 9.63 -17.03
C ALA A 148 2.14 10.42 -15.75
N PHE A 149 2.65 11.62 -15.96
CA PHE A 149 3.05 12.59 -14.95
C PHE A 149 2.01 13.70 -14.91
N TRP A 150 1.50 13.99 -13.74
CA TRP A 150 0.39 14.91 -13.54
C TRP A 150 0.68 15.91 -12.44
N ASP A 151 -0.04 17.01 -12.48
CA ASP A 151 -0.14 17.99 -11.40
C ASP A 151 -1.62 18.16 -11.05
N LEU A 152 -1.98 18.11 -9.77
CA LEU A 152 -3.35 18.29 -9.29
C LEU A 152 -3.97 19.61 -9.76
N ASN A 153 -3.15 20.63 -10.04
CA ASN A 153 -3.59 21.94 -10.49
C ASN A 153 -3.74 22.07 -12.01
N SER A 154 -3.28 21.07 -12.79
CA SER A 154 -3.37 21.06 -14.26
C SER A 154 -4.34 19.97 -14.73
N ARG A 155 -5.06 20.23 -15.85
CA ARG A 155 -5.92 19.21 -16.47
C ARG A 155 -5.17 18.23 -17.33
N ASN A 156 -4.05 18.66 -17.90
CA ASN A 156 -3.28 17.89 -18.86
C ASN A 156 -2.11 17.20 -18.17
N ALA A 157 -1.72 16.04 -18.69
CA ALA A 157 -0.48 15.41 -18.29
C ALA A 157 0.71 16.33 -18.56
N GLN A 158 1.61 16.45 -17.62
CA GLN A 158 2.87 17.21 -17.75
C GLN A 158 3.83 16.47 -18.68
N GLY A 159 3.73 15.15 -18.72
CA GLY A 159 4.49 14.29 -19.60
C GLY A 159 4.04 12.85 -19.55
N LYS A 160 4.55 12.07 -20.49
CA LYS A 160 4.34 10.63 -20.56
C LYS A 160 5.62 9.91 -20.90
N LEU A 161 5.89 8.83 -20.21
CA LEU A 161 6.97 7.91 -20.50
C LEU A 161 6.39 6.62 -21.07
N LYS A 162 6.87 6.18 -22.24
CA LYS A 162 6.49 4.89 -22.84
C LYS A 162 7.44 3.82 -22.33
N LEU A 163 6.90 2.86 -21.60
CA LEU A 163 7.63 1.70 -21.10
C LEU A 163 6.81 0.46 -21.40
N ALA A 164 7.48 -0.63 -21.77
CA ALA A 164 6.81 -1.90 -21.99
C ALA A 164 6.13 -2.37 -20.70
N THR A 165 4.82 -2.36 -20.71
CA THR A 165 3.94 -2.79 -19.63
C THR A 165 4.36 -2.24 -18.25
N PRO A 166 4.36 -0.92 -18.03
CA PRO A 166 4.63 -0.35 -16.72
C PRO A 166 3.53 -0.78 -15.76
N TYR A 167 3.92 -1.27 -14.59
CA TYR A 167 2.98 -1.92 -13.70
C TYR A 167 2.76 -1.15 -12.41
N LEU A 168 3.84 -0.78 -11.74
CA LEU A 168 3.82 -0.11 -10.44
C LEU A 168 4.73 1.10 -10.48
N ALA A 169 4.34 2.16 -9.78
CA ALA A 169 5.18 3.32 -9.55
C ALA A 169 5.14 3.72 -8.07
N ALA A 170 6.25 4.22 -7.58
CA ALA A 170 6.38 4.78 -6.24
C ALA A 170 7.31 5.98 -6.25
N PHE A 171 7.02 6.96 -5.41
CA PHE A 171 7.95 8.03 -5.07
C PHE A 171 8.86 7.61 -3.91
N ASP A 172 10.09 8.07 -3.94
CA ASP A 172 10.92 8.07 -2.74
C ASP A 172 10.42 9.12 -1.73
N PRO A 173 10.82 9.05 -0.46
CA PRO A 173 10.36 9.99 0.57
C PRO A 173 10.71 11.45 0.31
N SER A 174 11.75 11.74 -0.49
CA SER A 174 12.11 13.10 -0.86
C SER A 174 11.25 13.67 -2.00
N GLY A 175 10.53 12.81 -2.72
CA GLY A 175 9.79 13.17 -3.94
C GLY A 175 10.67 13.47 -5.15
N SER A 176 11.98 13.23 -5.05
CA SER A 176 12.93 13.50 -6.12
C SER A 176 13.19 12.32 -7.04
N VAL A 177 13.05 11.11 -6.53
CA VAL A 177 13.23 9.86 -7.25
C VAL A 177 11.89 9.15 -7.42
N ILE A 178 11.73 8.51 -8.56
CA ILE A 178 10.61 7.62 -8.82
C ILE A 178 11.12 6.25 -9.21
N ALA A 179 10.51 5.23 -8.63
CA ALA A 179 10.71 3.85 -9.04
C ALA A 179 9.54 3.40 -9.92
N ILE A 180 9.85 2.75 -11.03
CA ILE A 180 8.87 2.15 -11.94
C ILE A 180 9.22 0.68 -12.09
N ALA A 181 8.32 -0.19 -11.66
CA ALA A 181 8.50 -1.64 -11.70
C ALA A 181 7.68 -2.24 -12.83
N SER A 182 8.34 -2.96 -13.72
CA SER A 182 7.71 -3.72 -14.78
C SER A 182 7.96 -5.21 -14.58
N GLN A 183 6.91 -5.94 -14.27
CA GLN A 183 6.99 -7.38 -14.08
C GLN A 183 7.26 -8.13 -15.39
N SER A 184 6.74 -7.65 -16.53
CA SER A 184 6.96 -8.31 -17.82
C SER A 184 8.43 -8.36 -18.21
N THR A 185 9.21 -7.41 -17.75
CA THR A 185 10.67 -7.33 -17.96
C THR A 185 11.47 -7.73 -16.74
N SER A 186 10.84 -7.93 -15.58
CA SER A 186 11.46 -8.16 -14.27
C SER A 186 12.44 -7.06 -13.85
N PHE A 187 12.21 -5.81 -14.31
CA PHE A 187 13.05 -4.68 -13.97
C PHE A 187 12.35 -3.68 -13.05
N VAL A 188 13.15 -3.06 -12.18
CA VAL A 188 12.81 -1.82 -11.49
C VAL A 188 13.73 -0.73 -12.01
N LEU A 189 13.15 0.33 -12.52
CA LEU A 189 13.84 1.47 -13.10
C LEU A 189 13.72 2.67 -12.16
N LEU A 190 14.83 3.34 -11.88
CA LEU A 190 14.85 4.55 -11.07
C LEU A 190 15.12 5.77 -11.96
N TYR A 191 14.24 6.76 -11.84
CA TYR A 191 14.32 8.02 -12.57
C TYR A 191 14.40 9.20 -11.62
N ASP A 192 15.12 10.24 -12.03
CA ASP A 192 14.99 11.57 -11.45
C ASP A 192 13.62 12.16 -11.88
N PHE A 193 12.78 12.48 -10.91
CA PHE A 193 11.44 13.02 -11.19
C PHE A 193 11.46 14.31 -12.01
N ARG A 194 12.51 15.14 -11.88
CA ARG A 194 12.64 16.39 -12.64
C ARG A 194 13.13 16.18 -14.07
N ASN A 195 13.79 15.05 -14.31
CA ASN A 195 14.43 14.70 -15.58
C ASN A 195 13.98 13.33 -16.08
N TYR A 196 12.70 13.01 -15.90
CA TYR A 196 12.13 11.70 -16.27
C TYR A 196 12.19 11.40 -17.79
N ASP A 197 12.38 12.42 -18.61
CA ASP A 197 12.56 12.32 -20.07
C ASP A 197 13.93 11.72 -20.47
N LYS A 198 14.86 11.66 -19.52
CA LYS A 198 16.17 11.01 -19.72
C LYS A 198 16.09 9.53 -19.37
N ALA A 199 17.15 8.80 -19.73
CA ALA A 199 17.30 7.41 -19.34
C ALA A 199 17.27 7.26 -17.80
N PRO A 200 16.79 6.10 -17.29
CA PRO A 200 16.86 5.82 -15.86
C PRO A 200 18.31 5.86 -15.39
N PHE A 201 18.55 6.44 -14.22
CA PHE A 201 19.92 6.49 -13.66
C PHE A 201 20.33 5.19 -12.99
N ALA A 202 19.35 4.33 -12.63
CA ALA A 202 19.59 2.98 -12.13
C ALA A 202 18.54 2.02 -12.68
N SER A 203 18.95 0.77 -12.88
CA SER A 203 18.10 -0.31 -13.37
C SER A 203 18.45 -1.59 -12.62
N PHE A 204 17.47 -2.16 -11.91
CA PHE A 204 17.64 -3.38 -11.13
C PHE A 204 16.98 -4.54 -11.87
N ASP A 205 17.77 -5.53 -12.25
CA ASP A 205 17.28 -6.78 -12.85
C ASP A 205 16.93 -7.77 -11.74
N LEU A 206 15.67 -8.09 -11.61
CA LEU A 206 15.16 -9.05 -10.63
C LEU A 206 15.03 -10.46 -11.18
N SER A 207 15.28 -10.68 -12.48
CA SER A 207 15.16 -12.03 -13.08
C SER A 207 15.96 -13.09 -12.33
N PRO A 208 17.23 -12.83 -11.89
CA PRO A 208 17.99 -13.81 -11.12
C PRO A 208 17.40 -14.09 -9.74
N LEU A 209 16.77 -13.06 -9.14
CA LEU A 209 16.11 -13.18 -7.83
C LEU A 209 14.81 -13.97 -7.97
N GLU A 210 13.99 -13.70 -8.98
CA GLU A 210 12.78 -14.48 -9.26
C GLU A 210 13.11 -15.94 -9.54
N ASP A 211 14.13 -16.23 -10.33
CA ASP A 211 14.58 -17.60 -10.62
C ASP A 211 15.03 -18.35 -9.35
N ARG A 212 15.65 -17.64 -8.42
CA ARG A 212 16.16 -18.24 -7.17
C ARG A 212 15.08 -18.39 -6.09
N TYR A 213 14.27 -17.38 -5.87
CA TYR A 213 13.34 -17.31 -4.73
C TYR A 213 11.90 -17.70 -5.09
N THR A 214 11.52 -17.56 -6.36
CA THR A 214 10.16 -17.81 -6.84
C THR A 214 10.12 -18.65 -8.13
N PRO A 215 10.91 -19.75 -8.25
CA PRO A 215 11.09 -20.47 -9.52
C PRO A 215 9.79 -21.07 -10.07
N THR A 216 8.87 -21.49 -9.19
CA THR A 216 7.58 -22.10 -9.58
C THR A 216 6.52 -21.08 -9.92
N THR A 217 6.79 -19.80 -9.70
CA THR A 217 5.81 -18.70 -9.78
C THR A 217 6.29 -17.57 -10.65
N LYS A 218 7.30 -17.82 -11.48
CA LYS A 218 7.83 -16.86 -12.44
C LYS A 218 6.71 -16.28 -13.30
N GLY A 219 6.70 -14.95 -13.44
CA GLY A 219 5.64 -14.21 -14.16
C GLY A 219 4.38 -13.95 -13.35
N ARG A 220 4.37 -14.19 -12.04
CA ARG A 220 3.27 -13.77 -11.17
C ARG A 220 3.36 -12.31 -10.78
N ALA A 221 2.19 -11.71 -10.53
CA ALA A 221 2.07 -10.28 -10.36
C ALA A 221 2.86 -9.74 -9.17
N TRP A 222 3.58 -8.66 -9.40
CA TRP A 222 4.02 -7.76 -8.36
C TRP A 222 2.82 -6.88 -7.97
N THR A 223 2.57 -6.77 -6.68
CA THR A 223 1.35 -6.14 -6.15
C THR A 223 1.63 -4.83 -5.42
N ARG A 224 2.84 -4.61 -4.95
CA ARG A 224 3.26 -3.42 -4.22
C ARG A 224 4.66 -2.99 -4.62
N LEU A 225 4.85 -1.69 -4.73
CA LEU A 225 6.15 -1.04 -4.81
C LEU A 225 6.15 0.09 -3.80
N GLU A 226 7.09 0.10 -2.87
CA GLU A 226 7.11 1.07 -1.78
C GLU A 226 8.53 1.31 -1.30
N PHE A 227 8.94 2.57 -1.20
CA PHE A 227 10.17 2.94 -0.50
C PHE A 227 9.96 2.95 1.00
N SER A 228 10.97 2.55 1.75
CA SER A 228 11.00 2.84 3.19
C SER A 228 11.12 4.36 3.43
N ASN A 229 10.59 4.83 4.54
CA ASN A 229 10.54 6.26 4.83
C ASN A 229 11.94 6.91 5.02
N ASP A 230 12.98 6.11 5.25
CA ASP A 230 14.37 6.55 5.25
C ASP A 230 15.03 6.51 3.84
N GLY A 231 14.30 6.08 2.83
CA GLY A 231 14.75 5.99 1.43
C GLY A 231 15.77 4.88 1.15
N LYS A 232 16.12 4.03 2.13
CA LYS A 232 17.20 3.04 1.99
C LYS A 232 16.76 1.68 1.51
N SER A 233 15.47 1.39 1.57
CA SER A 233 14.92 0.10 1.19
C SER A 233 13.77 0.27 0.21
N LEU A 234 13.65 -0.67 -0.71
CA LEU A 234 12.57 -0.75 -1.66
C LEU A 234 11.87 -2.10 -1.48
N LEU A 235 10.60 -2.05 -1.07
CA LEU A 235 9.75 -3.23 -0.91
C LEU A 235 9.03 -3.53 -2.23
N ILE A 236 9.12 -4.78 -2.68
CA ILE A 236 8.33 -5.31 -3.79
C ILE A 236 7.43 -6.42 -3.25
N GLY A 237 6.16 -6.10 -3.15
CA GLY A 237 5.13 -7.07 -2.80
C GLY A 237 4.84 -8.01 -3.96
N THR A 238 4.65 -9.28 -3.69
CA THR A 238 4.23 -10.28 -4.67
C THR A 238 2.94 -10.95 -4.23
N ASP A 239 2.19 -11.51 -5.16
CA ASP A 239 0.94 -12.19 -4.85
C ASP A 239 1.14 -13.66 -4.43
N TYR A 240 2.39 -14.12 -4.23
CA TYR A 240 2.66 -15.53 -3.96
C TYR A 240 3.53 -15.77 -2.72
N HIS A 241 4.62 -16.47 -2.78
CA HIS A 241 5.32 -17.06 -1.64
C HIS A 241 6.07 -16.11 -0.70
N GLY A 242 6.23 -14.85 -1.05
CA GLY A 242 6.97 -13.90 -0.21
C GLY A 242 7.17 -12.57 -0.91
N HIS A 243 7.94 -11.69 -0.31
CA HIS A 243 8.16 -10.33 -0.80
C HIS A 243 9.65 -10.01 -0.83
N PHE A 244 10.09 -9.20 -1.78
CA PHE A 244 11.48 -8.76 -1.89
C PHE A 244 11.68 -7.44 -1.17
N VAL A 245 12.75 -7.33 -0.40
CA VAL A 245 13.26 -6.08 0.15
C VAL A 245 14.64 -5.83 -0.42
N LEU A 246 14.75 -4.81 -1.25
CA LEU A 246 15.99 -4.44 -1.93
C LEU A 246 16.66 -3.26 -1.24
N ASP A 247 17.95 -3.12 -1.44
CA ASP A 247 18.64 -1.86 -1.24
C ASP A 247 18.20 -0.87 -2.32
N ALA A 248 17.76 0.32 -1.91
CA ALA A 248 17.19 1.28 -2.84
C ALA A 248 18.25 1.97 -3.72
N PHE A 249 19.54 1.88 -3.38
CA PHE A 249 20.63 2.51 -4.13
C PHE A 249 21.32 1.53 -5.08
N GLU A 250 21.60 0.32 -4.58
CA GLU A 250 22.37 -0.68 -5.31
C GLU A 250 21.49 -1.75 -5.98
N GLY A 251 20.22 -1.88 -5.56
CA GLY A 251 19.29 -2.90 -6.05
C GLY A 251 19.59 -4.31 -5.52
N ASN A 252 20.55 -4.47 -4.62
CA ASN A 252 20.88 -5.75 -4.02
C ASN A 252 19.75 -6.22 -3.10
N LEU A 253 19.50 -7.52 -3.07
CA LEU A 253 18.52 -8.09 -2.14
C LEU A 253 19.03 -8.00 -0.71
N LYS A 254 18.29 -7.29 0.15
CA LYS A 254 18.51 -7.24 1.60
C LYS A 254 17.88 -8.43 2.29
N ALA A 255 16.64 -8.76 1.92
CA ALA A 255 15.90 -9.89 2.49
C ALA A 255 14.78 -10.33 1.56
N PHE A 256 14.48 -11.63 1.58
CA PHE A 256 13.26 -12.20 1.02
C PHE A 256 12.34 -12.61 2.19
N LEU A 257 11.21 -11.93 2.32
CA LEU A 257 10.24 -12.14 3.41
C LEU A 257 9.44 -13.40 3.14
N VAL A 258 9.66 -14.43 3.94
CA VAL A 258 8.98 -15.73 3.82
C VAL A 258 7.81 -15.87 4.79
N GLY A 259 7.10 -16.98 4.74
CA GLY A 259 5.98 -17.29 5.65
C GLY A 259 4.61 -17.07 5.04
N LYS A 260 4.54 -16.51 3.83
CA LYS A 260 3.34 -16.43 3.03
C LYS A 260 3.10 -17.75 2.30
N HIS A 261 1.89 -18.29 2.44
CA HIS A 261 1.49 -19.56 1.85
C HIS A 261 0.42 -19.35 0.77
N GLY A 262 0.87 -19.31 -0.48
CA GLY A 262 -0.02 -19.18 -1.62
C GLY A 262 -0.53 -17.75 -1.88
N PRO A 263 -1.37 -17.59 -2.90
CA PRO A 263 -1.91 -16.30 -3.29
C PRO A 263 -2.88 -15.78 -2.26
N THR A 264 -2.99 -14.46 -2.15
CA THR A 264 -3.97 -13.80 -1.28
C THR A 264 -5.43 -14.00 -1.72
N GLY A 265 -5.65 -14.70 -2.80
CA GLY A 265 -6.97 -14.99 -3.36
C GLY A 265 -7.51 -13.89 -4.28
N ARG A 266 -6.80 -12.78 -4.42
CA ARG A 266 -7.15 -11.68 -5.32
C ARG A 266 -6.39 -11.65 -6.62
N ALA A 267 -5.23 -12.22 -6.66
CA ALA A 267 -4.57 -12.48 -7.91
C ALA A 267 -5.32 -13.57 -8.67
N ALA A 268 -6.51 -13.25 -9.13
CA ALA A 268 -6.92 -13.86 -10.36
C ALA A 268 -5.76 -13.61 -11.33
N PRO A 269 -5.27 -14.65 -12.03
CA PRO A 269 -4.31 -14.45 -13.10
C PRO A 269 -4.82 -13.26 -13.92
N VAL A 270 -3.94 -12.52 -14.60
CA VAL A 270 -4.32 -11.47 -15.55
C VAL A 270 -5.44 -12.04 -16.39
N SER A 271 -6.59 -12.12 -15.79
CA SER A 271 -7.69 -12.88 -16.32
C SER A 271 -8.37 -11.92 -17.24
N THR A 272 -8.74 -12.46 -18.34
CA THR A 272 -9.67 -12.02 -19.36
C THR A 272 -10.84 -11.13 -18.87
N THR A 273 -11.05 -10.96 -17.57
CA THR A 273 -12.13 -10.15 -16.99
C THR A 273 -11.72 -8.75 -16.57
N GLY A 274 -10.45 -8.37 -16.73
CA GLY A 274 -10.01 -6.98 -16.50
C GLY A 274 -10.15 -6.45 -15.08
N LYS A 275 -10.27 -7.32 -14.06
CA LYS A 275 -10.23 -6.91 -12.65
C LYS A 275 -8.84 -6.39 -12.33
N SER A 276 -8.79 -5.19 -11.82
CA SER A 276 -7.56 -4.53 -11.41
C SER A 276 -6.92 -5.30 -10.27
N LEU A 277 -5.59 -5.41 -10.29
CA LEU A 277 -4.82 -5.88 -9.15
C LEU A 277 -5.02 -4.92 -8.00
N GLY A 278 -5.26 -5.44 -6.80
CA GLY A 278 -5.32 -4.62 -5.60
C GLY A 278 -3.98 -3.96 -5.29
N GLN A 279 -3.98 -3.06 -4.31
CA GLN A 279 -2.80 -2.32 -3.87
C GLN A 279 -1.69 -3.20 -3.23
N GLY A 280 -1.94 -4.52 -3.09
CA GLY A 280 -1.04 -5.47 -2.45
C GLY A 280 -1.30 -5.64 -0.95
N ASP A 281 -0.84 -6.77 -0.45
CA ASP A 281 -1.10 -7.26 0.90
C ASP A 281 0.06 -7.02 1.87
N VAL A 282 1.03 -6.19 1.49
CA VAL A 282 2.21 -5.88 2.31
C VAL A 282 2.48 -4.38 2.31
N CYS A 283 2.92 -3.83 3.43
CA CYS A 283 3.37 -2.45 3.57
C CYS A 283 4.53 -2.34 4.56
N LEU A 284 5.26 -1.23 4.51
CA LEU A 284 6.27 -0.87 5.50
C LEU A 284 5.66 -0.04 6.62
N THR A 285 6.22 -0.15 7.81
CA THR A 285 5.90 0.79 8.90
C THR A 285 6.64 2.12 8.69
N PRO A 286 6.11 3.25 9.20
CA PRO A 286 6.72 4.57 9.00
C PRO A 286 8.14 4.71 9.52
N ASP A 287 8.54 3.91 10.51
CA ASP A 287 9.91 3.85 11.01
C ASP A 287 10.86 3.04 10.10
N GLY A 288 10.34 2.42 9.03
CA GLY A 288 11.11 1.60 8.09
C GLY A 288 11.62 0.29 8.68
N ARG A 289 11.27 -0.03 9.92
CA ARG A 289 11.78 -1.21 10.62
C ARG A 289 11.01 -2.48 10.33
N TYR A 290 9.68 -2.38 10.22
CA TYR A 290 8.85 -3.55 10.05
C TYR A 290 8.17 -3.57 8.68
N ALA A 291 7.99 -4.78 8.15
CA ALA A 291 7.04 -5.06 7.10
C ALA A 291 5.84 -5.79 7.70
N ILE A 292 4.63 -5.42 7.26
CA ILE A 292 3.37 -6.02 7.71
C ILE A 292 2.65 -6.53 6.47
N GLY A 293 2.23 -7.79 6.46
CA GLY A 293 1.57 -8.35 5.29
C GLY A 293 0.72 -9.57 5.57
N GLY A 294 -0.01 -10.00 4.54
CA GLY A 294 -0.86 -11.17 4.59
C GLY A 294 -0.08 -12.49 4.54
N SER A 295 -0.62 -13.52 5.15
CA SER A 295 -0.06 -14.87 5.09
C SER A 295 -0.54 -15.68 3.87
N GLY A 296 -1.26 -15.06 2.93
CA GLY A 296 -1.82 -15.69 1.75
C GLY A 296 -3.15 -16.39 2.03
N GLU A 297 -3.18 -17.72 2.00
CA GLU A 297 -4.42 -18.49 2.18
C GLU A 297 -4.94 -18.48 3.62
N GLN A 298 -4.08 -18.25 4.59
CA GLN A 298 -4.45 -18.21 6.00
C GLN A 298 -4.94 -16.83 6.43
N PRO A 299 -5.74 -16.72 7.49
CA PRO A 299 -6.29 -15.44 7.94
C PRO A 299 -5.33 -14.61 8.79
N ASP A 300 -4.08 -15.02 8.92
CA ASP A 300 -3.09 -14.32 9.75
C ASP A 300 -2.48 -13.12 9.03
N THR A 301 -2.10 -12.11 9.79
CA THR A 301 -1.23 -11.03 9.34
C THR A 301 0.18 -11.30 9.87
N LEU A 302 1.17 -11.25 9.00
CA LEU A 302 2.57 -11.49 9.31
C LEU A 302 3.28 -10.17 9.56
N VAL A 303 4.24 -10.19 10.47
CA VAL A 303 5.12 -9.04 10.75
C VAL A 303 6.56 -9.50 10.69
N TRP A 304 7.39 -8.83 9.90
CA TRP A 304 8.82 -9.06 9.77
C TRP A 304 9.59 -7.89 10.35
N ASP A 305 10.65 -8.14 11.13
CA ASP A 305 11.59 -7.12 11.60
C ASP A 305 12.78 -7.03 10.64
N LEU A 306 12.82 -5.99 9.81
CA LEU A 306 13.86 -5.79 8.80
C LEU A 306 15.24 -5.46 9.39
N HIS A 307 15.33 -5.18 10.69
CA HIS A 307 16.59 -5.01 11.39
C HIS A 307 17.18 -6.33 11.89
N GLN A 308 16.42 -7.42 11.84
CA GLN A 308 16.97 -8.74 12.09
C GLN A 308 17.78 -9.20 10.85
N PRO A 309 18.96 -9.79 11.07
CA PRO A 309 19.71 -10.33 9.97
C PRO A 309 18.93 -11.52 9.36
N PRO A 310 18.78 -11.56 8.04
CA PRO A 310 18.22 -12.73 7.37
C PRO A 310 19.19 -13.93 7.50
N ASP A 311 18.73 -15.10 7.14
CA ASP A 311 19.59 -16.30 7.08
C ASP A 311 20.68 -16.20 5.99
N ALA A 312 21.54 -17.21 5.90
CA ALA A 312 22.61 -17.26 4.90
C ALA A 312 22.09 -17.27 3.43
N LYS A 313 20.81 -17.52 3.23
CA LYS A 313 20.14 -17.48 1.92
C LYS A 313 19.31 -16.21 1.73
N LEU A 314 19.41 -15.24 2.64
CA LEU A 314 18.65 -14.01 2.70
C LEU A 314 17.13 -14.21 2.94
N PHE A 315 16.71 -15.35 3.49
CA PHE A 315 15.35 -15.54 3.95
C PHE A 315 15.15 -14.87 5.31
N LEU A 316 14.06 -14.12 5.45
CA LEU A 316 13.66 -13.50 6.71
C LEU A 316 12.29 -14.05 7.12
N GLU A 317 12.29 -14.79 8.23
CA GLU A 317 11.07 -15.35 8.82
C GLU A 317 10.26 -14.27 9.54
N PRO A 318 8.92 -14.41 9.57
CA PRO A 318 8.10 -13.46 10.32
C PRO A 318 8.40 -13.54 11.82
N MET A 319 8.62 -12.37 12.41
CA MET A 319 8.84 -12.23 13.84
C MET A 319 7.61 -12.62 14.66
N THR A 320 6.43 -12.34 14.13
CA THR A 320 5.15 -12.67 14.77
C THR A 320 4.04 -12.87 13.75
N ARG A 321 3.00 -13.60 14.18
CA ARG A 321 1.75 -13.82 13.44
C ARG A 321 0.62 -13.24 14.27
N LEU A 322 -0.17 -12.38 13.67
CA LEU A 322 -1.32 -11.72 14.29
C LEU A 322 -2.60 -12.36 13.75
N PRO A 323 -3.29 -13.17 14.53
CA PRO A 323 -4.43 -13.94 14.06
C PRO A 323 -5.69 -13.07 13.91
N TYR A 324 -6.40 -13.26 12.79
CA TYR A 324 -7.73 -12.69 12.59
C TYR A 324 -8.61 -13.63 11.75
N TYR A 325 -9.40 -14.46 12.41
CA TYR A 325 -10.11 -15.59 11.79
C TYR A 325 -11.31 -15.22 10.90
N ARG A 326 -11.70 -13.93 10.86
CA ARG A 326 -12.89 -13.51 10.09
C ARG A 326 -12.57 -13.16 8.63
N SER A 327 -11.38 -12.68 8.35
CA SER A 327 -11.00 -12.20 7.03
C SER A 327 -9.51 -12.38 6.81
N ARG A 328 -9.11 -12.59 5.55
CA ARG A 328 -7.69 -12.61 5.15
C ARG A 328 -7.17 -11.19 5.07
N THR A 329 -5.85 -11.04 5.08
CA THR A 329 -5.21 -9.76 4.78
C THR A 329 -4.86 -9.74 3.30
N THR A 330 -5.67 -9.08 2.49
CA THR A 330 -5.41 -8.88 1.05
C THR A 330 -4.90 -7.49 0.73
N LEU A 331 -5.07 -6.57 1.67
CA LEU A 331 -4.53 -5.22 1.64
C LEU A 331 -3.98 -4.91 3.03
N ALA A 332 -2.83 -4.25 3.08
CA ALA A 332 -2.23 -3.75 4.31
C ALA A 332 -1.74 -2.32 4.09
N GLN A 333 -1.97 -1.46 5.08
CA GLN A 333 -1.50 -0.07 5.05
C GLN A 333 -1.17 0.37 6.47
N ALA A 334 0.05 0.83 6.70
CA ALA A 334 0.46 1.43 7.97
C ALA A 334 -0.01 2.88 8.05
N ASN A 335 -0.37 3.32 9.25
CA ASN A 335 -0.72 4.71 9.49
C ASN A 335 0.57 5.55 9.56
N PRO A 336 0.65 6.72 8.88
CA PRO A 336 1.89 7.50 8.84
C PRO A 336 2.23 8.20 10.17
N ARG A 337 1.29 8.36 11.09
CA ARG A 337 1.47 9.13 12.33
C ARG A 337 1.19 8.33 13.60
N TYR A 338 0.16 7.49 13.57
CA TYR A 338 -0.26 6.75 14.76
C TYR A 338 0.32 5.33 14.73
N ASN A 339 0.59 4.81 15.91
CA ASN A 339 1.05 3.44 16.08
C ASN A 339 -0.10 2.45 15.83
N MET A 340 -0.51 2.35 14.58
CA MET A 340 -1.57 1.48 14.09
C MET A 340 -1.37 1.14 12.62
N PHE A 341 -2.07 0.11 12.18
CA PHE A 341 -2.20 -0.20 10.75
C PHE A 341 -3.61 -0.69 10.45
N ALA A 342 -3.97 -0.68 9.19
CA ALA A 342 -5.23 -1.20 8.69
C ALA A 342 -4.98 -2.36 7.72
N THR A 343 -5.80 -3.39 7.81
CA THR A 343 -5.86 -4.47 6.83
C THR A 343 -7.27 -4.56 6.24
N ALA A 344 -7.38 -5.06 5.03
CA ALA A 344 -8.68 -5.29 4.44
C ALA A 344 -8.71 -6.48 3.50
N ASP A 345 -9.91 -7.03 3.38
CA ASP A 345 -10.38 -7.94 2.35
C ASP A 345 -11.87 -7.64 2.08
N LYS A 346 -12.75 -8.33 2.77
CA LYS A 346 -14.20 -8.06 2.80
C LYS A 346 -14.60 -7.16 3.97
N GLU A 347 -13.75 -7.08 4.98
CA GLU A 347 -13.85 -6.21 6.13
C GLU A 347 -12.58 -5.36 6.21
N ILE A 348 -12.70 -4.15 6.73
CA ILE A 348 -11.56 -3.28 7.05
C ILE A 348 -11.32 -3.43 8.54
N VAL A 349 -10.09 -3.75 8.93
CA VAL A 349 -9.71 -3.99 10.31
C VAL A 349 -8.65 -3.00 10.74
N PHE A 350 -8.91 -2.29 11.84
CA PHE A 350 -7.95 -1.44 12.50
C PHE A 350 -7.23 -2.24 13.59
N TRP A 351 -5.91 -2.21 13.54
CA TRP A 351 -5.03 -2.89 14.48
C TRP A 351 -4.37 -1.87 15.38
N LEU A 352 -4.52 -2.06 16.68
CA LEU A 352 -3.92 -1.23 17.71
C LEU A 352 -3.10 -2.11 18.67
N PRO A 353 -2.04 -1.55 19.28
CA PRO A 353 -1.34 -2.25 20.35
C PRO A 353 -2.30 -2.50 21.52
N GLU A 354 -2.26 -3.71 22.09
CA GLU A 354 -3.01 -4.02 23.30
C GLU A 354 -2.40 -3.24 24.48
N ASP A 355 -3.27 -2.60 25.26
CA ASP A 355 -2.85 -1.84 26.45
C ASP A 355 -2.34 -2.82 27.51
N PRO A 356 -1.04 -2.75 27.89
CA PRO A 356 -0.47 -3.68 28.85
C PRO A 356 -1.14 -3.64 30.23
N THR A 357 -1.79 -2.52 30.58
CA THR A 357 -2.52 -2.39 31.85
C THR A 357 -3.77 -3.28 31.90
N LYS A 358 -4.37 -3.59 30.77
CA LYS A 358 -5.52 -4.49 30.66
C LYS A 358 -5.16 -5.97 30.61
N MET A 359 -3.88 -6.32 30.45
CA MET A 359 -3.41 -7.71 30.53
C MET A 359 -3.32 -8.22 31.96
N ALA A 360 -3.17 -7.35 32.96
CA ALA A 360 -3.04 -7.73 34.35
C ALA A 360 -4.38 -8.07 35.03
N GLU A 361 -5.52 -7.82 34.37
CA GLU A 361 -6.87 -8.05 34.90
C GLU A 361 -7.59 -9.27 34.32
N LYS A 362 -6.92 -10.05 33.46
CA LYS A 362 -7.41 -11.33 32.92
C LYS A 362 -6.60 -12.49 33.47
#